data_fd3f4df2359e26e68b53aed61d4b7a56
#
_entry.id   fd3f4df2359e26e68b53aed61d4b7a56
#
_cell.length_a   1.000
_cell.length_b   1.000
_cell.length_c   1.000
_cell.angle_alpha   90.00
_cell.angle_beta   90.00
_cell.angle_gamma   90.00
#
_symmetry.space_group_name_H-M   'P 1'
#
loop_
_entity.id
_entity.type
_entity.pdbx_description
1 polymer ?
#
loop_
_entity_poly.entity_id
_entity_poly.type
_entity_poly.pdbx_seq_one_letter_code
_entity_poly.pdbx_strand_id
1 'polypeptide(L)'
;MNEQFANGPDEKPRILIVDNNSRYARSARVLLDRSGKYIACTVIDPRRALETARSFKPDLVLVDLIMPQEDGPEVAAQLEADWALHGVPIVFFTSLITAEEAKDGRRVYGHRILPKPASNSELFELVEQNLPCCTEA
;
A
#
# COMPACT_ATOMS: atom_id res chain seq x y z
N MET A 1 -26.30 -1.54 0.22
CA MET A 1 -25.82 -1.61 0.31
C MET A 1 -25.19 -1.14 0.12
N ASN A 2 -24.83 -0.95 0.39
CA ASN A 2 -24.10 -0.66 0.41
C ASN A 2 -23.12 -0.52 -0.11
N GLU A 3 -22.94 0.11 -0.55
CA GLU A 3 -22.00 0.35 -1.04
C GLU A 3 -20.93 0.40 -0.28
N GLN A 4 -20.98 0.88 0.69
CA GLN A 4 -19.92 0.71 1.50
C GLN A 4 -19.59 -0.67 1.50
N PHE A 5 -20.28 -1.34 0.77
CA PHE A 5 -20.00 -2.68 0.62
C PHE A 5 -19.26 -2.97 -0.61
N ALA A 6 -18.50 -2.02 -1.11
CA ALA A 6 -17.55 -2.37 -2.10
C ALA A 6 -16.76 -3.54 -1.62
N ASN A 7 -16.49 -3.60 -0.31
CA ASN A 7 -15.82 -4.74 0.27
C ASN A 7 -16.79 -5.46 1.17
N GLY A 8 -17.71 -6.16 0.58
CA GLY A 8 -18.63 -6.97 1.32
C GLY A 8 -17.94 -8.17 1.94
N PRO A 9 -18.68 -9.00 2.65
CA PRO A 9 -18.08 -10.13 3.36
C PRO A 9 -17.27 -11.06 2.49
N ASP A 10 -17.63 -11.18 1.23
CA ASP A 10 -16.92 -12.06 0.32
C ASP A 10 -15.83 -11.40 -0.45
N GLU A 11 -15.69 -10.10 -0.29
CA GLU A 11 -14.68 -9.38 -1.03
C GLU A 11 -13.41 -9.24 -0.24
N LYS A 12 -12.30 -9.34 -0.95
CA LYS A 12 -10.99 -9.29 -0.32
C LYS A 12 -10.48 -7.87 -0.30
N PRO A 13 -9.71 -7.53 0.73
CA PRO A 13 -9.06 -6.22 0.74
C PRO A 13 -8.18 -6.04 -0.47
N ARG A 14 -8.11 -4.83 -0.97
CA ARG A 14 -7.39 -4.48 -2.18
C ARG A 14 -6.14 -3.71 -1.81
N ILE A 15 -5.00 -4.24 -2.24
CA ILE A 15 -3.69 -3.68 -1.88
C ILE A 15 -3.04 -3.12 -3.14
N LEU A 16 -2.73 -1.83 -3.14
CA LEU A 16 -2.02 -1.21 -4.25
C LEU A 16 -0.56 -1.05 -3.87
N ILE A 17 0.34 -1.49 -4.73
CA ILE A 17 1.77 -1.39 -4.51
C ILE A 17 2.35 -0.48 -5.56
N VAL A 18 2.92 0.65 -5.13
CA VAL A 18 3.56 1.61 -6.02
C VAL A 18 5.05 1.52 -5.80
N ASP A 19 5.77 0.95 -6.76
CA ASP A 19 7.19 0.68 -6.59
C ASP A 19 7.80 0.52 -7.97
N ASN A 20 8.81 1.32 -8.28
CA ASN A 20 9.43 1.26 -9.60
C ASN A 20 10.35 0.05 -9.76
N ASN A 21 10.60 -0.71 -8.70
CA ASN A 21 11.32 -1.97 -8.83
C ASN A 21 10.30 -3.04 -9.24
N SER A 22 10.23 -3.31 -10.53
CA SER A 22 9.20 -4.19 -11.06
C SER A 22 9.29 -5.61 -10.52
N ARG A 23 10.50 -6.07 -10.28
CA ARG A 23 10.70 -7.42 -9.75
C ARG A 23 10.12 -7.56 -8.35
N TYR A 24 10.41 -6.60 -7.49
CA TYR A 24 9.90 -6.62 -6.13
C TYR A 24 8.37 -6.49 -6.12
N ALA A 25 7.87 -5.54 -6.90
CA ALA A 25 6.43 -5.30 -6.93
C ALA A 25 5.68 -6.54 -7.42
N ARG A 26 6.20 -7.17 -8.47
CA ARG A 26 5.56 -8.36 -9.01
C ARG A 26 5.57 -9.51 -8.02
N SER A 27 6.69 -9.71 -7.34
CA SER A 27 6.78 -10.78 -6.35
C SER A 27 5.79 -10.57 -5.22
N ALA A 28 5.68 -9.34 -4.74
CA ALA A 28 4.75 -9.03 -3.67
C ALA A 28 3.31 -9.24 -4.13
N ARG A 29 2.99 -8.80 -5.36
CA ARG A 29 1.64 -8.97 -5.88
C ARG A 29 1.26 -10.44 -6.00
N VAL A 30 2.15 -11.23 -6.56
CA VAL A 30 1.87 -12.65 -6.75
C VAL A 30 1.66 -13.33 -5.41
N LEU A 31 2.49 -13.00 -4.43
CA LEU A 31 2.37 -13.59 -3.11
C LEU A 31 1.02 -13.25 -2.46
N LEU A 32 0.64 -11.97 -2.52
CA LEU A 32 -0.62 -11.56 -1.93
C LEU A 32 -1.81 -12.20 -2.64
N ASP A 33 -1.78 -12.21 -3.97
CA ASP A 33 -2.87 -12.80 -4.74
C ASP A 33 -3.01 -14.31 -4.45
N ARG A 34 -1.89 -14.99 -4.38
CA ARG A 34 -1.92 -16.45 -4.18
C ARG A 34 -2.36 -16.85 -2.79
N SER A 35 -2.26 -15.94 -1.84
CA SER A 35 -2.70 -16.24 -0.49
C SER A 35 -4.21 -16.48 -0.42
N GLY A 36 -4.94 -15.97 -1.41
CA GLY A 36 -6.38 -16.04 -1.41
C GLY A 36 -7.05 -15.05 -0.48
N LYS A 37 -6.26 -14.23 0.24
CA LYS A 37 -6.79 -13.29 1.20
C LYS A 37 -6.90 -11.87 0.68
N TYR A 38 -6.16 -11.54 -0.37
CA TYR A 38 -6.08 -10.17 -0.88
C TYR A 38 -6.17 -10.13 -2.40
N ILE A 39 -6.49 -8.96 -2.90
CA ILE A 39 -6.36 -8.67 -4.33
C ILE A 39 -5.30 -7.59 -4.43
N ALA A 40 -4.27 -7.81 -5.21
CA ALA A 40 -3.16 -6.87 -5.29
C ALA A 40 -3.02 -6.33 -6.71
N CYS A 41 -2.57 -5.09 -6.80
CA CYS A 41 -2.30 -4.42 -8.06
C CYS A 41 -1.00 -3.65 -7.91
N THR A 42 -0.21 -3.57 -8.96
CA THR A 42 1.06 -2.87 -8.90
C THR A 42 1.10 -1.73 -9.89
N VAL A 43 1.82 -0.68 -9.52
CA VAL A 43 2.11 0.45 -10.40
C VAL A 43 3.62 0.62 -10.37
N ILE A 44 4.24 0.48 -11.54
CA ILE A 44 5.69 0.62 -11.68
C ILE A 44 6.08 2.07 -11.94
N ASP A 45 5.24 2.79 -12.67
CA ASP A 45 5.48 4.19 -12.97
C ASP A 45 4.69 5.03 -11.98
N PRO A 46 5.37 5.73 -11.05
CA PRO A 46 4.65 6.48 -10.01
C PRO A 46 3.71 7.55 -10.55
N ARG A 47 3.97 8.04 -11.77
CA ARG A 47 3.11 9.05 -12.35
C ARG A 47 1.71 8.53 -12.66
N ARG A 48 1.54 7.21 -12.68
CA ARG A 48 0.25 6.59 -12.95
C ARG A 48 -0.47 6.14 -11.70
N ALA A 49 0.09 6.44 -10.52
CA ALA A 49 -0.45 5.93 -9.28
C ALA A 49 -1.85 6.45 -9.00
N LEU A 50 -2.08 7.74 -9.20
CA LEU A 50 -3.38 8.32 -8.92
C LEU A 50 -4.47 7.72 -9.82
N GLU A 51 -4.19 7.64 -11.10
CA GLU A 51 -5.11 7.08 -12.07
C GLU A 51 -5.46 5.64 -11.72
N THR A 52 -4.44 4.86 -11.40
CA THR A 52 -4.65 3.46 -11.06
C THR A 52 -5.43 3.31 -9.76
N ALA A 53 -5.11 4.13 -8.77
CA ALA A 53 -5.80 4.06 -7.48
C ALA A 53 -7.28 4.37 -7.63
N ARG A 54 -7.62 5.34 -8.47
CA ARG A 54 -9.02 5.67 -8.69
C ARG A 54 -9.81 4.49 -9.25
N SER A 55 -9.20 3.74 -10.17
CA SER A 55 -9.85 2.59 -10.77
C SER A 55 -9.86 1.39 -9.86
N PHE A 56 -8.75 1.16 -9.19
CA PHE A 56 -8.58 -0.03 -8.38
C PHE A 56 -9.30 0.06 -7.04
N LYS A 57 -9.40 1.27 -6.50
CA LYS A 57 -10.06 1.53 -5.20
C LYS A 57 -9.42 0.70 -4.10
N PRO A 58 -8.16 1.00 -3.77
CA PRO A 58 -7.44 0.21 -2.77
C PRO A 58 -7.92 0.46 -1.35
N ASP A 59 -7.73 -0.53 -0.51
CA ASP A 59 -7.95 -0.41 0.93
C ASP A 59 -6.66 -0.07 1.65
N LEU A 60 -5.53 -0.28 0.99
CA LEU A 60 -4.21 0.05 1.53
C LEU A 60 -3.28 0.32 0.36
N VAL A 61 -2.46 1.35 0.48
CA VAL A 61 -1.47 1.66 -0.54
C VAL A 61 -0.08 1.57 0.08
N LEU A 62 0.77 0.76 -0.53
CA LEU A 62 2.18 0.66 -0.15
C LEU A 62 2.99 1.41 -1.19
N VAL A 63 3.74 2.41 -0.77
CA VAL A 63 4.46 3.27 -1.69
C VAL A 63 5.94 3.23 -1.38
N ASP A 64 6.76 2.93 -2.38
CA ASP A 64 8.21 3.03 -2.24
C ASP A 64 8.55 4.48 -1.98
N LEU A 65 9.37 4.72 -0.98
CA LEU A 65 9.70 6.07 -0.57
C LEU A 65 10.49 6.81 -1.63
N ILE A 66 11.40 6.13 -2.31
CA ILE A 66 12.28 6.78 -3.27
C ILE A 66 12.13 6.17 -4.65
N MET A 67 11.69 6.98 -5.61
CA MET A 67 11.51 6.55 -6.99
C MET A 67 12.01 7.67 -7.91
N PRO A 68 12.56 7.32 -9.08
CA PRO A 68 13.23 8.33 -9.91
C PRO A 68 12.34 9.39 -10.52
N GLN A 69 11.13 9.04 -10.97
CA GLN A 69 10.29 10.02 -11.66
C GLN A 69 9.53 10.91 -10.70
N GLU A 70 9.08 10.31 -9.60
CA GLU A 70 8.26 10.99 -8.65
C GLU A 70 8.43 10.23 -7.35
N ASP A 71 8.88 10.86 -6.29
CA ASP A 71 9.16 10.09 -5.09
C ASP A 71 7.87 9.77 -4.31
N GLY A 72 8.01 8.93 -3.29
CA GLY A 72 6.88 8.46 -2.52
C GLY A 72 6.01 9.55 -1.92
N PRO A 73 6.61 10.55 -1.27
CA PRO A 73 5.81 11.62 -0.69
C PRO A 73 4.97 12.37 -1.71
N GLU A 74 5.47 12.56 -2.91
CA GLU A 74 4.69 13.22 -3.95
C GLU A 74 3.48 12.38 -4.36
N VAL A 75 3.69 11.06 -4.48
CA VAL A 75 2.59 10.16 -4.79
C VAL A 75 1.55 10.20 -3.68
N ALA A 76 2.00 10.13 -2.43
CA ALA A 76 1.08 10.15 -1.30
C ALA A 76 0.26 11.42 -1.26
N ALA A 77 0.90 12.56 -1.54
CA ALA A 77 0.21 13.84 -1.54
C ALA A 77 -0.90 13.87 -2.59
N GLN A 78 -0.65 13.33 -3.76
CA GLN A 78 -1.65 13.29 -4.81
C GLN A 78 -2.82 12.40 -4.43
N LEU A 79 -2.53 11.25 -3.82
CA LEU A 79 -3.59 10.35 -3.41
C LEU A 79 -4.44 10.95 -2.30
N GLU A 80 -3.81 11.62 -1.35
CA GLU A 80 -4.54 12.25 -0.27
C GLU A 80 -5.40 13.40 -0.72
N ALA A 81 -4.96 14.11 -1.74
CA ALA A 81 -5.72 15.25 -2.25
C ALA A 81 -6.96 14.82 -3.02
N ASP A 82 -7.02 13.57 -3.43
CA ASP A 82 -8.17 13.07 -4.17
C ASP A 82 -9.26 12.66 -3.19
N TRP A 83 -10.41 13.32 -3.27
CA TRP A 83 -11.46 13.08 -2.28
C TRP A 83 -11.97 11.63 -2.30
N ALA A 84 -11.90 10.95 -3.44
CA ALA A 84 -12.35 9.57 -3.54
C ALA A 84 -11.41 8.61 -2.82
N LEU A 85 -10.17 9.04 -2.60
CA LEU A 85 -9.15 8.21 -1.95
C LEU A 85 -8.83 8.70 -0.54
N HIS A 86 -9.53 9.73 -0.11
CA HIS A 86 -9.31 10.29 1.20
C HIS A 86 -9.58 9.25 2.27
N GLY A 87 -8.67 9.13 3.21
CA GLY A 87 -8.82 8.18 4.30
C GLY A 87 -8.24 6.81 4.04
N VAL A 88 -7.81 6.53 2.81
CA VAL A 88 -7.15 5.25 2.53
C VAL A 88 -5.75 5.29 3.17
N PRO A 89 -5.41 4.30 3.99
CA PRO A 89 -4.09 4.31 4.62
C PRO A 89 -2.98 4.16 3.58
N ILE A 90 -1.93 4.95 3.76
CA ILE A 90 -0.75 4.93 2.92
C ILE A 90 0.44 4.64 3.81
N VAL A 91 1.24 3.66 3.42
CA VAL A 91 2.45 3.30 4.15
C VAL A 91 3.61 3.38 3.18
N PHE A 92 4.66 4.09 3.59
CA PHE A 92 5.89 4.10 2.80
C PHE A 92 6.72 2.89 3.18
N PHE A 93 7.30 2.24 2.18
CA PHE A 93 8.27 1.20 2.49
C PHE A 93 9.54 1.50 1.71
N THR A 94 10.66 1.09 2.26
CA THR A 94 11.94 1.45 1.66
C THR A 94 13.01 0.45 2.11
N SER A 95 14.00 0.25 1.26
CA SER A 95 15.14 -0.57 1.67
C SER A 95 16.22 0.27 2.35
N LEU A 96 15.96 1.56 2.56
CA LEU A 96 16.95 2.46 3.15
C LEU A 96 16.96 2.48 4.67
N ILE A 97 15.96 1.89 5.32
CA ILE A 97 15.97 1.85 6.78
C ILE A 97 15.91 0.40 7.25
N THR A 98 16.34 0.19 8.47
CA THR A 98 16.30 -1.14 9.07
C THR A 98 15.06 -1.25 9.97
N ALA A 99 14.76 -2.48 10.37
CA ALA A 99 13.66 -2.69 11.32
C ALA A 99 13.92 -1.95 12.61
N GLU A 100 15.19 -1.86 13.01
CA GLU A 100 15.56 -1.14 14.22
C GLU A 100 15.21 0.34 14.11
N GLU A 101 15.53 0.94 12.97
CA GLU A 101 15.20 2.35 12.76
C GLU A 101 13.70 2.57 12.70
N ALA A 102 12.96 1.59 12.20
CA ALA A 102 11.51 1.72 12.10
C ALA A 102 10.83 1.69 13.45
N LYS A 103 11.50 1.13 14.48
CA LYS A 103 10.92 1.06 15.81
C LYS A 103 10.63 2.43 16.42
N ASP A 104 11.29 3.45 15.93
CA ASP A 104 11.07 4.80 16.44
C ASP A 104 9.71 5.37 16.01
N GLY A 105 8.95 4.65 15.21
CA GLY A 105 7.67 5.13 14.76
C GLY A 105 7.77 6.30 13.81
N ARG A 106 8.86 6.33 13.05
CA ARG A 106 9.14 7.43 12.14
C ARG A 106 8.03 7.60 11.11
N ARG A 107 7.71 8.84 10.79
CA ARG A 107 6.68 9.14 9.82
C ARG A 107 7.15 10.20 8.85
N VAL A 108 6.62 10.15 7.63
CA VAL A 108 6.85 11.19 6.62
C VAL A 108 5.47 11.70 6.24
N TYR A 109 5.25 12.98 6.43
CA TYR A 109 3.95 13.60 6.15
C TYR A 109 2.79 12.84 6.79
N GLY A 110 3.02 12.34 8.00
CA GLY A 110 1.99 11.65 8.75
C GLY A 110 1.85 10.16 8.45
N HIS A 111 2.58 9.65 7.48
CA HIS A 111 2.49 8.24 7.10
C HIS A 111 3.66 7.46 7.66
N ARG A 112 3.41 6.21 8.04
CA ARG A 112 4.45 5.36 8.57
C ARG A 112 5.48 5.03 7.50
N ILE A 113 6.73 4.88 7.93
CA ILE A 113 7.80 4.39 7.08
C ILE A 113 8.26 3.05 7.65
N LEU A 114 8.26 2.03 6.82
CA LEU A 114 8.66 0.69 7.24
C LEU A 114 9.72 0.15 6.29
N PRO A 115 10.58 -0.74 6.76
CA PRO A 115 11.53 -1.38 5.84
C PRO A 115 10.77 -2.30 4.90
N LYS A 116 11.28 -2.45 3.70
CA LYS A 116 10.69 -3.40 2.76
C LYS A 116 10.78 -4.79 3.36
N PRO A 117 9.70 -5.55 3.37
CA PRO A 117 9.72 -6.89 3.93
C PRO A 117 10.71 -7.78 3.21
N ALA A 118 11.47 -8.53 3.98
CA ALA A 118 12.46 -9.45 3.44
C ALA A 118 11.93 -10.87 3.35
N SER A 119 10.80 -11.13 3.95
CA SER A 119 10.22 -12.47 3.93
C SER A 119 8.73 -12.38 3.65
N ASN A 120 8.16 -13.52 3.27
CA ASN A 120 6.73 -13.60 3.00
C ASN A 120 5.91 -13.27 4.24
N SER A 121 6.31 -13.81 5.39
CA SER A 121 5.55 -13.53 6.60
C SER A 121 5.61 -12.08 7.00
N GLU A 122 6.75 -11.42 6.76
CA GLU A 122 6.84 -9.99 7.07
C GLU A 122 5.92 -9.17 6.16
N LEU A 123 5.80 -9.57 4.90
CA LEU A 123 4.89 -8.88 4.01
C LEU A 123 3.44 -9.01 4.47
N PHE A 124 3.03 -10.21 4.84
CA PHE A 124 1.68 -10.42 5.34
C PHE A 124 1.42 -9.63 6.60
N GLU A 125 2.39 -9.62 7.52
CA GLU A 125 2.27 -8.83 8.73
C GLU A 125 2.11 -7.35 8.43
N LEU A 126 2.91 -6.83 7.51
CA LEU A 126 2.84 -5.42 7.15
C LEU A 126 1.45 -5.07 6.65
N VAL A 127 0.92 -5.91 5.78
CA VAL A 127 -0.40 -5.66 5.20
C VAL A 127 -1.47 -5.74 6.29
N GLU A 128 -1.45 -6.78 7.10
CA GLU A 128 -2.48 -6.95 8.12
C GLU A 128 -2.48 -5.84 9.13
N GLN A 129 -1.31 -5.39 9.55
CA GLN A 129 -1.20 -4.37 10.57
C GLN A 129 -1.63 -3.00 10.07
N ASN A 130 -1.61 -2.78 8.78
CA ASN A 130 -1.91 -1.46 8.23
C ASN A 130 -3.24 -1.37 7.49
N LEU A 131 -3.94 -2.47 7.33
CA LEU A 131 -5.28 -2.41 6.78
C LEU A 131 -6.23 -1.78 7.78
N PRO A 132 -7.26 -1.06 7.32
CA PRO A 132 -8.25 -0.53 8.25
C PRO A 132 -8.92 -1.67 8.99
N CYS A 133 -9.19 -1.43 10.26
CA CYS A 133 -9.92 -2.42 11.04
C CYS A 133 -11.37 -2.35 10.62
N CYS A 134 -11.85 -3.42 10.06
CA CYS A 134 -13.20 -3.40 9.58
C CYS A 134 -14.11 -4.15 10.51
N THR A 135 -13.60 -4.45 11.64
CA THR A 135 -14.43 -5.20 12.45
C THR A 135 -15.23 -4.45 13.33
N GLU A 136 -15.02 -3.61 13.36
CA GLU A 136 -15.64 -3.25 14.04
C GLU A 136 -16.65 -3.42 13.98
N ALA A 137 -16.71 -3.76 13.86
CA ALA A 137 -17.94 -3.95 13.63
C ALA A 137 -18.52 -4.44 14.47
#